data_c6ab1eb59c417a81a4cf680e2cd5c3c7
#
_entry.id   c6ab1eb59c417a81a4cf680e2cd5c3c7
#
_cell.length_a   1.000
_cell.length_b   1.000
_cell.length_c   1.000
_cell.angle_alpha   90.00
_cell.angle_beta   90.00
_cell.angle_gamma   90.00
#
_symmetry.space_group_name_H-M   'P 1'
#
loop_
_entity.id
_entity.type
_entity.pdbx_description
1 polymer ?
#
loop_
_entity_poly.entity_id
_entity_poly.type
_entity_poly.pdbx_seq_one_letter_code
_entity_poly.pdbx_strand_id
1 'polypeptide(L)'
;MPAGGTRHPCARPSRGSDPSVIRHPSPNHGPRREGLPPRLVVLHYTEMPSARAALDRLCDPSAEVSCHWLIGRDGTLWHLVDEDRRAWHAGAGSWRGHEDINSRSIGIELDNDGASPFAAPLMARLEMLLAEVLNRWSIPPAGVIAHSDMAPGRKIDPGPRFDWQRLARQGLAIWPAAPGDPEAPLAPSLSRIGYPPAPAETRLAAFRLRFRPGATGPEDATDRALADSIARMSGD
;
A
#
# COMPACT_ATOMS: atom_id res chain seq x y z
N MET A 1 9.02 -23.99 43.99
CA MET A 1 9.43 -23.14 42.87
C MET A 1 9.21 -23.90 41.57
N PRO A 2 8.14 -23.68 40.80
CA PRO A 2 8.02 -24.25 39.46
C PRO A 2 8.55 -23.26 38.43
N ALA A 3 9.38 -23.76 37.51
CA ALA A 3 10.04 -23.06 36.43
C ALA A 3 9.03 -22.52 35.41
N GLY A 4 9.19 -21.25 35.07
CA GLY A 4 8.41 -20.58 34.03
C GLY A 4 8.79 -21.09 32.65
N GLY A 5 7.89 -21.80 31.97
CA GLY A 5 8.02 -22.20 30.60
C GLY A 5 7.80 -21.00 29.67
N THR A 6 8.84 -20.57 28.96
CA THR A 6 8.77 -19.63 27.86
C THR A 6 7.98 -20.27 26.70
N ARG A 7 6.78 -19.78 26.45
CA ARG A 7 6.01 -20.15 25.26
C ARG A 7 6.66 -19.52 24.03
N HIS A 8 7.31 -20.32 23.21
CA HIS A 8 7.69 -19.94 21.85
C HIS A 8 6.42 -19.68 21.04
N PRO A 9 6.35 -18.58 20.23
CA PRO A 9 5.24 -18.39 19.32
C PRO A 9 5.24 -19.51 18.29
N CYS A 10 4.11 -20.21 18.18
CA CYS A 10 3.85 -21.27 17.20
C CYS A 10 4.20 -20.78 15.79
N ALA A 11 5.13 -21.43 15.12
CA ALA A 11 5.32 -21.32 13.69
C ALA A 11 4.00 -21.72 12.99
N ARG A 12 3.42 -20.80 12.22
CA ARG A 12 2.22 -21.10 11.42
C ARG A 12 2.59 -22.14 10.35
N PRO A 13 1.74 -23.14 10.07
CA PRO A 13 2.03 -24.15 9.06
C PRO A 13 2.17 -23.48 7.70
N SER A 14 3.21 -23.86 6.95
CA SER A 14 3.39 -23.56 5.55
C SER A 14 2.20 -24.14 4.76
N ARG A 15 1.28 -23.30 4.32
CA ARG A 15 0.24 -23.74 3.38
C ARG A 15 0.92 -24.06 2.05
N GLY A 16 0.49 -25.15 1.41
CA GLY A 16 0.95 -25.55 0.09
C GLY A 16 0.89 -24.35 -0.88
N SER A 17 1.93 -24.19 -1.68
CA SER A 17 2.02 -23.13 -2.69
C SER A 17 0.81 -23.22 -3.64
N ASP A 18 0.05 -22.14 -3.76
CA ASP A 18 -0.95 -21.99 -4.81
C ASP A 18 -0.24 -22.18 -6.15
N PRO A 19 -0.61 -23.18 -6.98
CA PRO A 19 0.05 -23.46 -8.25
C PRO A 19 -0.04 -22.28 -9.24
N SER A 20 -0.91 -21.31 -8.99
CA SER A 20 -1.06 -20.09 -9.79
C SER A 20 -0.04 -18.99 -9.43
N VAL A 21 0.77 -19.19 -8.39
CA VAL A 21 1.80 -18.24 -7.94
C VAL A 21 3.17 -18.65 -8.45
N ILE A 22 3.82 -17.78 -9.20
CA ILE A 22 5.18 -17.99 -9.71
C ILE A 22 6.18 -17.48 -8.68
N ARG A 23 7.02 -18.37 -8.12
CA ARG A 23 8.15 -17.98 -7.28
C ARG A 23 9.25 -17.38 -8.15
N HIS A 24 9.64 -16.13 -7.84
CA HIS A 24 10.71 -15.40 -8.54
C HIS A 24 11.53 -14.60 -7.52
N PRO A 25 12.41 -15.26 -6.71
CA PRO A 25 13.02 -14.62 -5.55
C PRO A 25 13.91 -13.43 -5.91
N SER A 26 13.71 -12.30 -5.25
CA SER A 26 14.60 -11.14 -5.29
C SER A 26 15.66 -11.25 -4.20
N PRO A 27 16.94 -10.93 -4.46
CA PRO A 27 17.97 -10.83 -3.43
C PRO A 27 17.86 -9.56 -2.57
N ASN A 28 17.06 -8.58 -2.99
CA ASN A 28 16.98 -7.24 -2.40
C ASN A 28 16.04 -7.21 -1.19
N HIS A 29 16.42 -7.84 -0.11
CA HIS A 29 15.63 -7.85 1.12
C HIS A 29 16.51 -8.03 2.36
N GLY A 30 15.94 -7.77 3.54
CA GLY A 30 16.58 -8.01 4.82
C GLY A 30 15.61 -8.49 5.89
N PRO A 31 16.05 -8.64 7.14
CA PRO A 31 15.12 -8.83 8.25
C PRO A 31 14.29 -7.56 8.45
N ARG A 32 13.02 -7.72 8.91
CA ARG A 32 12.25 -6.57 9.41
C ARG A 32 12.92 -6.03 10.64
N ARG A 33 13.14 -4.70 10.70
CA ARG A 33 13.77 -4.07 11.85
C ARG A 33 12.89 -4.25 13.09
N GLU A 34 13.51 -4.45 14.24
CA GLU A 34 12.83 -4.64 15.53
C GLU A 34 11.84 -5.82 15.54
N GLY A 35 11.91 -6.74 14.57
CA GLY A 35 10.97 -7.85 14.44
C GLY A 35 9.52 -7.42 14.18
N LEU A 36 9.30 -6.22 13.65
CA LEU A 36 7.97 -5.65 13.42
C LEU A 36 7.16 -6.48 12.42
N PRO A 37 5.92 -6.88 12.77
CA PRO A 37 5.02 -7.48 11.79
C PRO A 37 4.49 -6.41 10.83
N PRO A 38 4.14 -6.78 9.58
CA PRO A 38 3.48 -5.84 8.68
C PRO A 38 2.11 -5.42 9.23
N ARG A 39 1.83 -4.14 9.13
CA ARG A 39 0.57 -3.48 9.55
C ARG A 39 -0.05 -2.70 8.41
N LEU A 40 0.65 -2.61 7.27
CA LEU A 40 0.26 -1.87 6.09
C LEU A 40 0.45 -2.73 4.84
N VAL A 41 -0.33 -2.44 3.81
CA VAL A 41 -0.03 -2.80 2.43
C VAL A 41 0.19 -1.50 1.67
N VAL A 42 1.29 -1.39 0.93
CA VAL A 42 1.58 -0.25 0.06
C VAL A 42 1.42 -0.69 -1.38
N LEU A 43 0.55 -0.01 -2.11
CA LEU A 43 0.31 -0.26 -3.53
C LEU A 43 1.17 0.66 -4.39
N HIS A 44 1.78 0.06 -5.41
CA HIS A 44 2.65 0.71 -6.40
C HIS A 44 2.18 0.41 -7.81
N TYR A 45 2.64 1.19 -8.78
CA TYR A 45 2.72 0.76 -10.16
C TYR A 45 4.19 0.72 -10.61
N THR A 46 4.49 -0.16 -11.57
CA THR A 46 5.88 -0.39 -12.01
C THR A 46 6.47 0.77 -12.81
N GLU A 47 5.64 1.53 -13.53
CA GLU A 47 6.06 2.54 -14.53
C GLU A 47 7.07 1.95 -15.55
N MET A 48 6.90 0.67 -15.88
CA MET A 48 7.80 -0.07 -16.77
C MET A 48 7.04 -0.62 -17.98
N PRO A 49 7.73 -0.93 -19.10
CA PRO A 49 7.09 -1.38 -20.33
C PRO A 49 6.41 -2.75 -20.20
N SER A 50 6.81 -3.57 -19.21
CA SER A 50 6.22 -4.88 -18.97
C SER A 50 6.55 -5.41 -17.58
N ALA A 51 5.77 -6.40 -17.10
CA ALA A 51 6.06 -7.15 -15.89
C ALA A 51 7.46 -7.81 -15.93
N ARG A 52 7.91 -8.27 -17.10
CA ARG A 52 9.26 -8.86 -17.27
C ARG A 52 10.35 -7.84 -16.94
N ALA A 53 10.24 -6.62 -17.50
CA ALA A 53 11.19 -5.55 -17.21
C ALA A 53 11.17 -5.17 -15.72
N ALA A 54 9.99 -5.17 -15.10
CA ALA A 54 9.86 -4.94 -13.66
C ALA A 54 10.54 -6.05 -12.84
N LEU A 55 10.35 -7.32 -13.19
CA LEU A 55 11.03 -8.45 -12.54
C LEU A 55 12.55 -8.32 -12.63
N ASP A 56 13.07 -8.01 -13.83
CA ASP A 56 14.52 -7.86 -14.04
C ASP A 56 15.07 -6.75 -13.11
N ARG A 57 14.37 -5.63 -12.97
CA ARG A 57 14.78 -4.52 -12.08
C ARG A 57 14.65 -4.85 -10.60
N LEU A 58 13.53 -5.48 -10.19
CA LEU A 58 13.26 -5.82 -8.79
C LEU A 58 14.15 -6.95 -8.26
N CYS A 59 14.79 -7.69 -9.17
CA CYS A 59 15.71 -8.77 -8.83
C CYS A 59 17.18 -8.44 -9.14
N ASP A 60 17.48 -7.26 -9.68
CA ASP A 60 18.85 -6.77 -9.87
C ASP A 60 19.42 -6.30 -8.52
N PRO A 61 20.51 -6.92 -8.00
CA PRO A 61 21.11 -6.48 -6.75
C PRO A 61 21.59 -5.03 -6.78
N SER A 62 22.02 -4.53 -7.94
CA SER A 62 22.51 -3.16 -8.09
C SER A 62 21.41 -2.10 -8.03
N ALA A 63 20.15 -2.51 -8.24
CA ALA A 63 19.00 -1.62 -8.20
C ALA A 63 18.56 -1.27 -6.77
N GLU A 64 18.89 -2.11 -5.78
CA GLU A 64 18.52 -1.94 -4.37
C GLU A 64 17.03 -1.67 -4.12
N VAL A 65 16.17 -2.23 -4.97
CA VAL A 65 14.71 -2.17 -4.86
C VAL A 65 14.10 -3.57 -4.98
N SER A 66 12.96 -3.79 -4.35
CA SER A 66 12.18 -5.02 -4.45
C SER A 66 10.75 -4.79 -3.99
N CYS A 67 9.90 -5.79 -4.15
CA CYS A 67 8.56 -5.86 -3.55
C CYS A 67 8.30 -7.29 -3.07
N HIS A 68 7.20 -7.50 -2.34
CA HIS A 68 6.79 -8.84 -1.94
C HIS A 68 6.07 -9.53 -3.10
N TRP A 69 5.22 -8.80 -3.78
CA TRP A 69 4.36 -9.31 -4.83
C TRP A 69 4.37 -8.40 -6.06
N LEU A 70 4.40 -8.98 -7.25
CA LEU A 70 4.18 -8.30 -8.52
C LEU A 70 3.00 -8.94 -9.23
N ILE A 71 2.09 -8.13 -9.78
CA ILE A 71 0.94 -8.58 -10.55
C ILE A 71 1.04 -8.04 -11.97
N GLY A 72 1.07 -8.93 -12.96
CA GLY A 72 1.07 -8.59 -14.38
C GLY A 72 -0.29 -8.11 -14.88
N ARG A 73 -0.32 -7.44 -16.02
CA ARG A 73 -1.55 -6.96 -16.67
C ARG A 73 -2.54 -8.09 -16.97
N ASP A 74 -2.03 -9.30 -17.20
CA ASP A 74 -2.81 -10.51 -17.45
C ASP A 74 -3.30 -11.23 -16.18
N GLY A 75 -2.94 -10.72 -14.99
CA GLY A 75 -3.26 -11.31 -13.69
C GLY A 75 -2.24 -12.35 -13.22
N THR A 76 -1.14 -12.55 -13.92
CA THR A 76 -0.03 -13.40 -13.45
C THR A 76 0.53 -12.83 -12.14
N LEU A 77 0.71 -13.71 -11.13
CA LEU A 77 1.19 -13.32 -9.81
C LEU A 77 2.60 -13.86 -9.56
N TRP A 78 3.53 -12.99 -9.25
CA TRP A 78 4.89 -13.36 -8.82
C TRP A 78 5.09 -13.04 -7.34
N HIS A 79 5.75 -13.97 -6.64
CA HIS A 79 6.19 -13.81 -5.26
C HIS A 79 7.72 -13.63 -5.25
N LEU A 80 8.18 -12.43 -4.85
CA LEU A 80 9.59 -12.04 -4.92
C LEU A 80 10.28 -12.08 -3.56
N VAL A 81 9.62 -11.55 -2.50
CA VAL A 81 10.18 -11.53 -1.14
C VAL A 81 9.13 -12.09 -0.18
N ASP A 82 9.56 -12.95 0.73
CA ASP A 82 8.66 -13.54 1.73
C ASP A 82 8.10 -12.44 2.65
N GLU A 83 6.81 -12.51 2.99
CA GLU A 83 6.10 -11.46 3.71
C GLU A 83 6.61 -11.22 5.14
N ASP A 84 7.34 -12.16 5.72
CA ASP A 84 8.03 -12.00 7.01
C ASP A 84 9.37 -11.26 6.87
N ARG A 85 9.81 -11.02 5.64
CA ARG A 85 11.04 -10.28 5.32
C ARG A 85 10.70 -8.81 4.98
N ARG A 86 11.72 -7.97 5.00
CA ARG A 86 11.68 -6.56 4.64
C ARG A 86 12.07 -6.39 3.19
N ALA A 87 11.13 -6.28 2.28
CA ALA A 87 11.38 -5.82 0.92
C ALA A 87 11.69 -4.31 0.89
N TRP A 88 12.31 -3.82 -0.18
CA TRP A 88 12.79 -2.43 -0.31
C TRP A 88 11.97 -1.70 -1.36
N HIS A 89 10.70 -1.31 -1.02
CA HIS A 89 9.74 -0.72 -1.95
C HIS A 89 9.32 0.71 -1.59
N ALA A 90 9.33 1.09 -0.31
CA ALA A 90 8.75 2.34 0.15
C ALA A 90 9.74 3.53 0.11
N GLY A 91 11.06 3.27 0.29
CA GLY A 91 12.04 4.32 0.40
C GLY A 91 11.79 5.24 1.61
N ALA A 92 12.14 6.51 1.48
CA ALA A 92 11.90 7.53 2.50
C ALA A 92 10.41 7.94 2.53
N GLY A 93 9.86 8.11 3.73
CA GLY A 93 8.49 8.53 3.98
C GLY A 93 8.00 8.06 5.33
N SER A 94 6.77 8.43 5.69
CA SER A 94 6.16 8.01 6.93
C SER A 94 4.63 7.91 6.81
N TRP A 95 4.00 7.17 7.70
CA TRP A 95 2.56 7.05 7.78
C TRP A 95 2.12 6.94 9.24
N ARG A 96 1.14 7.76 9.65
CA ARG A 96 0.66 7.84 11.04
C ARG A 96 1.80 8.04 12.04
N GLY A 97 2.78 8.89 11.70
CA GLY A 97 3.93 9.19 12.53
C GLY A 97 5.01 8.10 12.58
N HIS A 98 4.85 7.00 11.84
CA HIS A 98 5.85 5.94 11.79
C HIS A 98 6.69 6.03 10.52
N GLU A 99 8.00 5.98 10.69
CA GLU A 99 8.99 5.83 9.63
C GLU A 99 9.30 4.34 9.36
N ASP A 100 10.30 4.08 8.49
CA ASP A 100 10.68 2.72 8.06
C ASP A 100 9.47 1.87 7.61
N ILE A 101 8.73 2.42 6.66
CA ILE A 101 7.54 1.77 6.11
C ILE A 101 7.88 0.38 5.53
N ASN A 102 9.08 0.18 5.00
CA ASN A 102 9.52 -1.13 4.52
C ASN A 102 9.41 -2.24 5.60
N SER A 103 9.73 -1.93 6.87
CA SER A 103 9.61 -2.92 7.96
C SER A 103 8.18 -3.10 8.45
N ARG A 104 7.26 -2.20 8.09
CA ARG A 104 5.88 -2.16 8.60
C ARG A 104 4.85 -2.57 7.55
N SER A 105 5.28 -2.85 6.32
CA SER A 105 4.36 -3.05 5.20
C SER A 105 4.70 -4.26 4.34
N ILE A 106 3.73 -4.62 3.51
CA ILE A 106 3.86 -5.50 2.37
C ILE A 106 3.71 -4.62 1.12
N GLY A 107 4.70 -4.62 0.24
CA GLY A 107 4.67 -3.89 -1.03
C GLY A 107 4.14 -4.76 -2.16
N ILE A 108 3.17 -4.24 -2.91
CA ILE A 108 2.59 -4.89 -4.08
C ILE A 108 2.79 -3.98 -5.29
N GLU A 109 3.52 -4.46 -6.28
CA GLU A 109 3.74 -3.80 -7.56
C GLU A 109 2.70 -4.25 -8.59
N LEU A 110 2.16 -3.30 -9.34
CA LEU A 110 1.15 -3.51 -10.36
C LEU A 110 1.73 -3.13 -11.72
N ASP A 111 1.74 -4.06 -12.68
CA ASP A 111 2.23 -3.81 -14.03
C ASP A 111 1.33 -2.79 -14.75
N ASN A 112 1.69 -1.52 -14.64
CA ASN A 112 1.01 -0.40 -15.25
C ASN A 112 2.03 0.72 -15.57
N ASP A 113 1.76 1.47 -16.62
CA ASP A 113 2.59 2.57 -17.11
C ASP A 113 2.30 3.93 -16.42
N GLY A 114 1.38 3.95 -15.45
CA GLY A 114 0.94 5.16 -14.74
C GLY A 114 -0.04 6.04 -15.52
N ALA A 115 -0.21 5.81 -16.82
CA ALA A 115 -1.06 6.59 -17.72
C ALA A 115 -2.33 5.86 -18.16
N SER A 116 -2.29 4.53 -18.23
CA SER A 116 -3.40 3.68 -18.65
C SER A 116 -4.30 3.26 -17.48
N PRO A 117 -5.57 2.92 -17.72
CA PRO A 117 -6.39 2.20 -16.73
C PRO A 117 -5.75 0.86 -16.35
N PHE A 118 -5.95 0.42 -15.11
CA PHE A 118 -5.49 -0.89 -14.67
C PHE A 118 -6.33 -2.00 -15.29
N ALA A 119 -5.67 -3.02 -15.84
CA ALA A 119 -6.34 -4.13 -16.52
C ALA A 119 -7.23 -4.93 -15.58
N ALA A 120 -8.40 -5.39 -16.07
CA ALA A 120 -9.38 -6.12 -15.25
C ALA A 120 -8.80 -7.42 -14.64
N PRO A 121 -8.00 -8.25 -15.35
CA PRO A 121 -7.36 -9.43 -14.74
C PRO A 121 -6.39 -9.09 -13.62
N LEU A 122 -5.60 -8.01 -13.77
CA LEU A 122 -4.70 -7.51 -12.72
C LEU A 122 -5.49 -7.11 -11.47
N MET A 123 -6.56 -6.30 -11.63
CA MET A 123 -7.40 -5.86 -10.51
C MET A 123 -8.09 -7.03 -9.80
N ALA A 124 -8.59 -8.01 -10.53
CA ALA A 124 -9.18 -9.21 -9.95
C ALA A 124 -8.15 -10.03 -9.15
N ARG A 125 -6.92 -10.16 -9.65
CA ARG A 125 -5.83 -10.82 -8.92
C ARG A 125 -5.43 -10.04 -7.67
N LEU A 126 -5.37 -8.70 -7.75
CA LEU A 126 -5.10 -7.84 -6.60
C LEU A 126 -6.13 -8.00 -5.48
N GLU A 127 -7.41 -8.06 -5.83
CA GLU A 127 -8.51 -8.27 -4.87
C GLU A 127 -8.36 -9.59 -4.10
N MET A 128 -8.05 -10.68 -4.80
CA MET A 128 -7.80 -11.98 -4.19
C MET A 128 -6.58 -11.93 -3.26
N LEU A 129 -5.46 -11.38 -3.72
CA LEU A 129 -4.23 -11.26 -2.93
C LEU A 129 -4.43 -10.38 -1.69
N LEU A 130 -5.10 -9.23 -1.84
CA LEU A 130 -5.40 -8.35 -0.70
C LEU A 130 -6.24 -9.05 0.35
N ALA A 131 -7.31 -9.75 -0.03
CA ALA A 131 -8.15 -10.48 0.92
C ALA A 131 -7.32 -11.49 1.75
N GLU A 132 -6.39 -12.21 1.10
CA GLU A 132 -5.51 -13.15 1.78
C GLU A 132 -4.49 -12.46 2.70
N VAL A 133 -3.82 -11.40 2.21
CA VAL A 133 -2.79 -10.67 2.97
C VAL A 133 -3.40 -9.99 4.19
N LEU A 134 -4.52 -9.29 4.01
CA LEU A 134 -5.21 -8.59 5.11
C LEU A 134 -5.66 -9.58 6.20
N ASN A 135 -6.22 -10.72 5.81
CA ASN A 135 -6.61 -11.76 6.76
C ASN A 135 -5.39 -12.38 7.47
N ARG A 136 -4.33 -12.70 6.72
CA ARG A 136 -3.13 -13.35 7.25
C ARG A 136 -2.43 -12.51 8.32
N TRP A 137 -2.34 -11.22 8.10
CA TRP A 137 -1.61 -10.29 8.96
C TRP A 137 -2.53 -9.45 9.87
N SER A 138 -3.85 -9.66 9.78
CA SER A 138 -4.85 -8.86 10.50
C SER A 138 -4.70 -7.35 10.23
N ILE A 139 -4.46 -7.00 8.96
CA ILE A 139 -4.35 -5.61 8.51
C ILE A 139 -5.77 -5.11 8.21
N PRO A 140 -6.22 -4.01 8.84
CA PRO A 140 -7.54 -3.45 8.52
C PRO A 140 -7.55 -2.78 7.13
N PRO A 141 -8.71 -2.58 6.49
CA PRO A 141 -8.81 -1.88 5.21
C PRO A 141 -8.16 -0.49 5.18
N ALA A 142 -8.12 0.21 6.31
CA ALA A 142 -7.42 1.48 6.47
C ALA A 142 -5.89 1.36 6.40
N GLY A 143 -5.35 0.14 6.51
CA GLY A 143 -3.93 -0.17 6.36
C GLY A 143 -3.50 -0.36 4.90
N VAL A 144 -4.42 -0.36 3.93
CA VAL A 144 -4.09 -0.39 2.50
C VAL A 144 -3.94 1.03 2.01
N ILE A 145 -2.72 1.42 1.67
CA ILE A 145 -2.34 2.79 1.32
C ILE A 145 -1.63 2.88 -0.02
N ALA A 146 -1.61 4.07 -0.60
CA ALA A 146 -0.79 4.39 -1.77
C ALA A 146 0.65 4.73 -1.37
N HIS A 147 1.61 4.53 -2.27
CA HIS A 147 2.97 5.04 -2.07
C HIS A 147 2.95 6.58 -1.95
N SER A 148 2.10 7.25 -2.75
CA SER A 148 1.88 8.70 -2.67
C SER A 148 1.31 9.15 -1.32
N ASP A 149 0.54 8.32 -0.61
CA ASP A 149 -0.01 8.67 0.71
C ASP A 149 1.11 8.86 1.75
N MET A 150 2.11 7.94 1.75
CA MET A 150 3.20 7.95 2.73
C MET A 150 4.43 8.77 2.28
N ALA A 151 4.47 9.21 1.03
CA ALA A 151 5.58 9.97 0.44
C ALA A 151 5.10 11.12 -0.46
N PRO A 152 4.25 12.06 0.07
CA PRO A 152 3.70 13.18 -0.69
C PRO A 152 4.80 13.99 -1.39
N GLY A 153 4.58 14.35 -2.66
CA GLY A 153 5.52 15.12 -3.47
C GLY A 153 6.73 14.33 -4.00
N ARG A 154 7.05 13.19 -3.42
CA ARG A 154 8.13 12.30 -3.89
C ARG A 154 7.59 11.20 -4.79
N LYS A 155 6.37 10.73 -4.53
CA LYS A 155 5.72 9.62 -5.23
C LYS A 155 4.30 9.97 -5.63
N ILE A 156 3.84 9.36 -6.73
CA ILE A 156 2.48 9.53 -7.23
C ILE A 156 1.74 8.19 -7.41
N ASP A 157 2.45 7.06 -7.36
CA ASP A 157 1.89 5.73 -7.53
C ASP A 157 0.95 5.31 -6.38
N PRO A 158 -0.10 4.52 -6.65
CA PRO A 158 -0.52 3.94 -7.92
C PRO A 158 -1.26 4.94 -8.84
N GLY A 159 -1.31 6.23 -8.52
CA GLY A 159 -1.78 7.31 -9.38
C GLY A 159 -3.31 7.46 -9.47
N PRO A 160 -3.76 8.49 -10.21
CA PRO A 160 -5.17 8.90 -10.22
C PRO A 160 -6.08 7.97 -11.03
N ARG A 161 -5.52 7.00 -11.78
CA ARG A 161 -6.30 6.03 -12.57
C ARG A 161 -6.54 4.71 -11.82
N PHE A 162 -6.04 4.59 -10.58
CA PHE A 162 -6.26 3.42 -9.76
C PHE A 162 -7.66 3.44 -9.13
N ASP A 163 -8.41 2.35 -9.26
CA ASP A 163 -9.81 2.27 -8.79
C ASP A 163 -9.89 1.88 -7.31
N TRP A 164 -9.64 2.85 -6.43
CA TRP A 164 -9.77 2.69 -4.99
C TRP A 164 -11.20 2.36 -4.54
N GLN A 165 -12.22 2.88 -5.26
CA GLN A 165 -13.62 2.61 -4.93
C GLN A 165 -13.97 1.14 -5.13
N ARG A 166 -13.42 0.51 -6.16
CA ARG A 166 -13.58 -0.91 -6.43
C ARG A 166 -13.10 -1.76 -5.25
N LEU A 167 -11.92 -1.46 -4.70
CA LEU A 167 -11.41 -2.14 -3.51
C LEU A 167 -12.28 -1.88 -2.27
N ALA A 168 -12.71 -0.63 -2.08
CA ALA A 168 -13.52 -0.25 -0.93
C ALA A 168 -14.90 -0.93 -0.92
N ARG A 169 -15.54 -1.11 -2.08
CA ARG A 169 -16.82 -1.87 -2.20
C ARG A 169 -16.68 -3.31 -1.74
N GLN A 170 -15.48 -3.87 -1.73
CA GLN A 170 -15.19 -5.22 -1.26
C GLN A 170 -14.62 -5.24 0.17
N GLY A 171 -14.55 -4.09 0.85
CA GLY A 171 -13.97 -3.98 2.19
C GLY A 171 -12.45 -4.15 2.23
N LEU A 172 -11.75 -4.00 1.08
CA LEU A 172 -10.29 -4.16 0.97
C LEU A 172 -9.52 -2.84 1.12
N ALA A 173 -10.19 -1.70 1.05
CA ALA A 173 -9.63 -0.37 1.30
C ALA A 173 -10.73 0.54 1.86
N ILE A 174 -10.35 1.72 2.34
CA ILE A 174 -11.31 2.73 2.77
C ILE A 174 -11.64 3.72 1.65
N TRP A 175 -12.90 4.17 1.63
CA TRP A 175 -13.43 5.24 0.81
C TRP A 175 -14.51 5.99 1.58
N PRO A 176 -14.72 7.31 1.38
CA PRO A 176 -15.75 8.05 2.10
C PRO A 176 -17.14 7.43 1.92
N ALA A 177 -17.77 7.04 3.03
CA ALA A 177 -19.11 6.43 3.00
C ALA A 177 -20.23 7.49 3.02
N ALA A 178 -19.96 8.67 3.58
CA ALA A 178 -20.87 9.80 3.65
C ALA A 178 -20.05 11.11 3.62
N PRO A 179 -20.64 12.22 3.20
CA PRO A 179 -19.97 13.53 3.29
C PRO A 179 -19.62 13.86 4.75
N GLY A 180 -18.38 14.36 4.95
CA GLY A 180 -17.98 14.97 6.21
C GLY A 180 -18.33 16.45 6.26
N ASP A 181 -17.77 17.16 7.24
CA ASP A 181 -17.98 18.59 7.43
C ASP A 181 -17.16 19.40 6.39
N PRO A 182 -17.81 20.19 5.51
CA PRO A 182 -17.12 21.03 4.53
C PRO A 182 -16.35 22.20 5.15
N GLU A 183 -16.61 22.53 6.42
CA GLU A 183 -15.90 23.57 7.17
C GLU A 183 -14.76 23.00 8.03
N ALA A 184 -14.62 21.68 8.11
CA ALA A 184 -13.53 21.07 8.86
C ALA A 184 -12.16 21.47 8.28
N PRO A 185 -11.17 21.81 9.11
CA PRO A 185 -9.86 22.20 8.60
C PRO A 185 -9.15 21.00 7.96
N LEU A 186 -8.68 21.16 6.70
CA LEU A 186 -8.07 20.10 5.92
C LEU A 186 -6.79 19.52 6.57
N ALA A 187 -5.88 20.38 7.01
CA ALA A 187 -4.57 19.96 7.52
C ALA A 187 -4.65 19.03 8.75
N PRO A 188 -5.47 19.29 9.78
CA PRO A 188 -5.73 18.36 10.87
C PRO A 188 -6.37 17.05 10.41
N SER A 189 -7.31 17.10 9.47
CA SER A 189 -7.96 15.89 8.92
C SER A 189 -6.95 14.99 8.21
N LEU A 190 -6.09 15.56 7.36
CA LEU A 190 -5.02 14.80 6.69
C LEU A 190 -4.03 14.19 7.70
N SER A 191 -3.70 14.90 8.77
CA SER A 191 -2.82 14.38 9.83
C SER A 191 -3.46 13.21 10.58
N ARG A 192 -4.77 13.29 10.87
CA ARG A 192 -5.53 12.21 11.52
C ARG A 192 -5.64 10.97 10.62
N ILE A 193 -5.78 11.13 9.31
CA ILE A 193 -5.75 10.02 8.35
C ILE A 193 -4.39 9.31 8.40
N GLY A 194 -3.29 10.08 8.49
CA GLY A 194 -1.93 9.53 8.58
C GLY A 194 -0.92 10.18 7.65
N TYR A 195 -1.33 11.15 6.82
CA TYR A 195 -0.41 11.85 5.92
C TYR A 195 0.72 12.54 6.68
N PRO A 196 1.98 12.38 6.26
CA PRO A 196 3.12 13.00 6.92
C PRO A 196 3.12 14.53 6.76
N PRO A 197 3.88 15.25 7.61
CA PRO A 197 4.12 16.68 7.43
C PRO A 197 4.75 16.96 6.05
N ALA A 198 4.14 17.88 5.31
CA ALA A 198 4.62 18.39 4.03
C ALA A 198 3.91 19.74 3.74
N PRO A 199 4.33 20.53 2.74
CA PRO A 199 3.60 21.71 2.29
C PRO A 199 2.12 21.39 2.01
N ALA A 200 1.23 22.35 2.29
CA ALA A 200 -0.22 22.13 2.22
C ALA A 200 -0.68 21.65 0.83
N GLU A 201 -0.17 22.27 -0.23
CA GLU A 201 -0.45 21.89 -1.61
C GLU A 201 0.05 20.48 -1.95
N THR A 202 1.19 20.07 -1.41
CA THR A 202 1.76 18.74 -1.62
C THR A 202 0.89 17.65 -0.97
N ARG A 203 0.43 17.90 0.26
CA ARG A 203 -0.48 16.99 0.97
C ARG A 203 -1.85 16.91 0.29
N LEU A 204 -2.40 18.05 -0.14
CA LEU A 204 -3.64 18.11 -0.90
C LEU A 204 -3.53 17.33 -2.21
N ALA A 205 -2.43 17.50 -2.95
CA ALA A 205 -2.20 16.77 -4.20
C ALA A 205 -2.17 15.25 -3.96
N ALA A 206 -1.44 14.77 -2.96
CA ALA A 206 -1.38 13.35 -2.60
C ALA A 206 -2.76 12.81 -2.18
N PHE A 207 -3.51 13.55 -1.38
CA PHE A 207 -4.88 13.18 -1.00
C PHE A 207 -5.81 13.08 -2.21
N ARG A 208 -5.73 14.05 -3.14
CA ARG A 208 -6.55 14.06 -4.36
C ARG A 208 -6.24 12.91 -5.30
N LEU A 209 -4.97 12.46 -5.42
CA LEU A 209 -4.61 11.30 -6.22
C LEU A 209 -5.47 10.07 -5.88
N ARG A 210 -5.81 9.91 -4.62
CA ARG A 210 -6.60 8.78 -4.13
C ARG A 210 -8.08 9.07 -4.06
N PHE A 211 -8.49 10.14 -3.38
CA PHE A 211 -9.88 10.36 -2.97
C PHE A 211 -10.67 11.31 -3.88
N ARG A 212 -9.95 12.09 -4.71
CA ARG A 212 -10.59 13.04 -5.65
C ARG A 212 -9.74 13.22 -6.93
N PRO A 213 -9.47 12.11 -7.65
CA PRO A 213 -8.62 12.19 -8.85
C PRO A 213 -9.21 13.15 -9.87
N GLY A 214 -8.32 13.96 -10.49
CA GLY A 214 -8.72 14.98 -11.47
C GLY A 214 -9.09 16.35 -10.89
N ALA A 215 -9.24 16.51 -9.57
CA ALA A 215 -9.42 17.84 -8.97
C ALA A 215 -8.14 18.67 -9.06
N THR A 216 -8.29 19.94 -9.45
CA THR A 216 -7.20 20.92 -9.61
C THR A 216 -7.48 22.20 -8.84
N GLY A 217 -6.49 23.09 -8.75
CA GLY A 217 -6.63 24.38 -8.07
C GLY A 217 -6.49 24.27 -6.53
N PRO A 218 -6.77 25.37 -5.81
CA PRO A 218 -6.64 25.43 -4.36
C PRO A 218 -7.61 24.47 -3.66
N GLU A 219 -7.40 24.29 -2.36
CA GLU A 219 -8.32 23.57 -1.46
C GLU A 219 -9.73 24.13 -1.54
N ASP A 220 -10.75 23.25 -1.56
CA ASP A 220 -12.16 23.63 -1.55
C ASP A 220 -12.98 22.84 -0.51
N ALA A 221 -14.26 23.17 -0.36
CA ALA A 221 -15.19 22.56 0.59
C ALA A 221 -15.35 21.05 0.38
N THR A 222 -15.22 20.56 -0.88
CA THR A 222 -15.29 19.12 -1.18
C THR A 222 -14.07 18.36 -0.63
N ASP A 223 -12.87 18.93 -0.76
CA ASP A 223 -11.66 18.35 -0.20
C ASP A 223 -11.77 18.21 1.32
N ARG A 224 -12.25 19.27 1.98
CA ARG A 224 -12.45 19.29 3.44
C ARG A 224 -13.45 18.23 3.89
N ALA A 225 -14.61 18.19 3.25
CA ALA A 225 -15.65 17.20 3.57
C ALA A 225 -15.17 15.76 3.38
N LEU A 226 -14.46 15.46 2.28
CA LEU A 226 -13.89 14.13 2.03
C LEU A 226 -12.82 13.77 3.06
N ALA A 227 -11.91 14.69 3.37
CA ALA A 227 -10.85 14.46 4.34
C ALA A 227 -11.41 14.24 5.76
N ASP A 228 -12.41 15.02 6.18
CA ASP A 228 -13.07 14.82 7.47
C ASP A 228 -13.79 13.48 7.55
N SER A 229 -14.51 13.09 6.49
CA SER A 229 -15.15 11.77 6.41
C SER A 229 -14.13 10.63 6.60
N ILE A 230 -13.01 10.65 5.87
CA ILE A 230 -11.96 9.63 5.99
C ILE A 230 -11.28 9.68 7.35
N ALA A 231 -11.02 10.87 7.91
CA ALA A 231 -10.40 11.02 9.21
C ALA A 231 -11.24 10.38 10.34
N ARG A 232 -12.57 10.45 10.25
CA ARG A 232 -13.48 9.77 11.19
C ARG A 232 -13.42 8.25 11.06
N MET A 233 -13.22 7.70 9.86
CA MET A 233 -13.07 6.26 9.63
C MET A 233 -11.68 5.73 10.06
N SER A 234 -10.70 6.64 10.20
CA SER A 234 -9.31 6.29 10.50
C SER A 234 -8.98 6.37 12.00
N GLY A 235 -9.92 6.75 12.82
CA GLY A 235 -9.74 7.19 14.21
C GLY A 235 -9.85 6.13 15.29
N ASP A 236 -9.81 4.83 14.95
CA ASP A 236 -9.79 3.73 15.94
C ASP A 236 -8.56 2.84 15.79
#